data_a71d9a626c40c43ec847e0750a8016d1
#
_entry.id   a71d9a626c40c43ec847e0750a8016d1
#
_cell.length_a   1.000
_cell.length_b   1.000
_cell.length_c   1.000
_cell.angle_alpha   90.00
_cell.angle_beta   90.00
_cell.angle_gamma   90.00
#
_symmetry.space_group_name_H-M   'P 1'
#
loop_
_entity.id
_entity.type
_entity.pdbx_description
1 polymer ?
#
loop_
_entity_poly.entity_id
_entity_poly.type
_entity_poly.pdbx_seq_one_letter_code
_entity_poly.pdbx_strand_id
1 'polypeptide(L)'
;MMFVHNIDQELSLRLLDLNDAERIFELTDKSRNLLKEWLPWLDFTTQVEDSKEFIQGTKNGYAANKSMTTAILFCGEVVGVAGFNSINWSNKTGYIGYWLGEEYQRKGIMTKVAKALTDYAFKYLKLNKVEIRAAAGNKKSRSIPEKLGYIKEGTIRQAEWLYDHFVDHVVYGVLAEEWKNKI
;
A
#
# COMPACT_ATOMS: atom_id res chain seq x y z
N MET A 1 -20.21 4.55 10.32
CA MET A 1 -20.17 3.58 9.21
C MET A 1 -18.70 3.33 8.89
N MET A 2 -18.24 2.09 8.97
CA MET A 2 -16.83 1.75 8.68
C MET A 2 -16.61 1.87 7.16
N PHE A 3 -15.49 2.47 6.74
CA PHE A 3 -15.12 2.53 5.32
C PHE A 3 -14.98 1.12 4.76
N VAL A 4 -15.75 0.81 3.72
CA VAL A 4 -15.64 -0.41 2.93
C VAL A 4 -15.72 -0.02 1.46
N HIS A 5 -14.78 -0.50 0.65
CA HIS A 5 -14.72 -0.28 -0.79
C HIS A 5 -14.64 -1.61 -1.51
N ASN A 6 -15.73 -2.04 -2.12
CA ASN A 6 -15.77 -3.25 -2.92
C ASN A 6 -15.12 -3.00 -4.29
N ILE A 7 -14.14 -3.81 -4.64
CA ILE A 7 -13.41 -3.74 -5.92
C ILE A 7 -14.08 -4.67 -6.93
N ASP A 8 -14.34 -5.92 -6.52
CA ASP A 8 -15.10 -6.92 -7.27
C ASP A 8 -15.81 -7.88 -6.30
N GLN A 9 -16.28 -9.04 -6.79
CA GLN A 9 -17.01 -10.02 -5.97
C GLN A 9 -16.16 -10.68 -4.87
N GLU A 10 -14.85 -10.77 -5.07
CA GLU A 10 -13.93 -11.46 -4.15
C GLU A 10 -13.02 -10.47 -3.41
N LEU A 11 -12.86 -9.25 -3.92
CA LEU A 11 -11.84 -8.31 -3.45
C LEU A 11 -12.46 -7.01 -2.93
N SER A 12 -12.11 -6.64 -1.72
CA SER A 12 -12.53 -5.40 -1.10
C SER A 12 -11.46 -4.80 -0.19
N LEU A 13 -11.64 -3.54 0.16
CA LEU A 13 -10.81 -2.80 1.11
C LEU A 13 -11.68 -2.31 2.27
N ARG A 14 -11.18 -2.38 3.49
CA ARG A 14 -11.74 -1.68 4.65
C ARG A 14 -10.63 -1.13 5.53
N LEU A 15 -10.94 -0.13 6.35
CA LEU A 15 -9.96 0.32 7.33
C LEU A 15 -9.50 -0.84 8.22
N LEU A 16 -8.21 -0.84 8.56
CA LEU A 16 -7.67 -1.78 9.54
C LEU A 16 -8.35 -1.59 10.91
N ASP A 17 -8.65 -2.70 11.56
CA ASP A 17 -9.17 -2.73 12.93
C ASP A 17 -8.24 -3.52 13.85
N LEU A 18 -8.30 -3.24 15.16
CA LEU A 18 -7.45 -3.93 16.14
C LEU A 18 -7.70 -5.46 16.17
N ASN A 19 -8.89 -5.91 15.77
CA ASN A 19 -9.20 -7.33 15.64
C ASN A 19 -8.42 -8.01 14.49
N ASP A 20 -7.81 -7.24 13.60
CA ASP A 20 -6.98 -7.79 12.51
C ASP A 20 -5.55 -8.11 12.96
N ALA A 21 -5.16 -7.72 14.18
CA ALA A 21 -3.77 -7.77 14.62
C ALA A 21 -3.15 -9.17 14.55
N GLU A 22 -3.88 -10.18 15.01
CA GLU A 22 -3.42 -11.58 14.96
C GLU A 22 -3.21 -12.03 13.50
N ARG A 23 -4.18 -11.72 12.63
CA ARG A 23 -4.09 -12.10 11.22
C ARG A 23 -2.97 -11.35 10.49
N ILE A 24 -2.79 -10.06 10.76
CA ILE A 24 -1.69 -9.25 10.20
C ILE A 24 -0.34 -9.79 10.66
N PHE A 25 -0.20 -10.15 11.93
CA PHE A 25 1.01 -10.77 12.45
C PHE A 25 1.29 -12.13 11.79
N GLU A 26 0.28 -13.00 11.71
CA GLU A 26 0.39 -14.30 11.06
C GLU A 26 0.88 -14.19 9.60
N LEU A 27 0.26 -13.29 8.81
CA LEU A 27 0.66 -13.03 7.42
C LEU A 27 2.09 -12.51 7.31
N THR A 28 2.47 -11.61 8.22
CA THR A 28 3.81 -11.04 8.29
C THR A 28 4.84 -12.14 8.61
N ASP A 29 4.55 -12.96 9.60
CA ASP A 29 5.46 -14.01 10.07
C ASP A 29 5.65 -15.11 9.02
N LYS A 30 4.57 -15.58 8.41
CA LYS A 30 4.62 -16.55 7.31
C LYS A 30 5.37 -16.03 6.07
N SER A 31 5.31 -14.73 5.83
CA SER A 31 5.90 -14.09 4.64
C SER A 31 7.22 -13.36 4.95
N ARG A 32 7.77 -13.54 6.14
CA ARG A 32 8.88 -12.75 6.70
C ARG A 32 10.09 -12.67 5.76
N ASN A 33 10.56 -13.80 5.26
CA ASN A 33 11.74 -13.85 4.40
C ASN A 33 11.55 -13.03 3.11
N LEU A 34 10.40 -13.16 2.49
CA LEU A 34 10.07 -12.44 1.25
C LEU A 34 9.85 -10.95 1.50
N LEU A 35 9.13 -10.59 2.56
CA LEU A 35 8.83 -9.20 2.88
C LEU A 35 10.09 -8.45 3.34
N LYS A 36 11.00 -9.14 4.06
CA LYS A 36 12.25 -8.56 4.57
C LYS A 36 13.19 -8.10 3.45
N GLU A 37 13.08 -8.68 2.25
CA GLU A 37 13.85 -8.20 1.09
C GLU A 37 13.56 -6.73 0.73
N TRP A 38 12.34 -6.22 1.12
CA TRP A 38 11.87 -4.92 0.62
C TRP A 38 11.28 -4.00 1.68
N LEU A 39 11.03 -4.49 2.90
CA LEU A 39 10.36 -3.74 3.96
C LEU A 39 11.25 -3.66 5.21
N PRO A 40 11.54 -2.46 5.73
CA PRO A 40 12.55 -2.25 6.78
C PRO A 40 12.07 -2.61 8.19
N TRP A 41 10.79 -2.92 8.39
CA TRP A 41 10.15 -3.03 9.70
C TRP A 41 9.99 -4.46 10.22
N LEU A 42 10.38 -5.49 9.45
CA LEU A 42 10.12 -6.89 9.81
C LEU A 42 10.81 -7.30 11.14
N ASP A 43 11.99 -6.79 11.41
CA ASP A 43 12.71 -7.10 12.65
C ASP A 43 12.09 -6.46 13.89
N PHE A 44 11.21 -5.46 13.71
CA PHE A 44 10.45 -4.81 14.78
C PHE A 44 9.05 -5.40 14.98
N THR A 45 8.62 -6.34 14.12
CA THR A 45 7.33 -7.03 14.22
C THR A 45 7.58 -8.47 14.65
N THR A 46 7.64 -8.71 15.95
CA THR A 46 8.03 -9.98 16.57
C THR A 46 6.90 -10.66 17.34
N GLN A 47 5.83 -9.95 17.62
CA GLN A 47 4.67 -10.40 18.37
C GLN A 47 3.40 -9.69 17.90
N VAL A 48 2.24 -10.18 18.30
CA VAL A 48 0.93 -9.62 17.89
C VAL A 48 0.76 -8.17 18.38
N GLU A 49 1.34 -7.83 19.52
CA GLU A 49 1.31 -6.49 20.12
C GLU A 49 1.90 -5.44 19.19
N ASP A 50 3.00 -5.78 18.47
CA ASP A 50 3.63 -4.87 17.50
C ASP A 50 2.66 -4.57 16.34
N SER A 51 1.88 -5.57 15.92
CA SER A 51 0.81 -5.38 14.91
C SER A 51 -0.34 -4.52 15.45
N LYS A 52 -0.69 -4.63 16.74
CA LYS A 52 -1.70 -3.74 17.37
C LYS A 52 -1.22 -2.30 17.41
N GLU A 53 0.04 -2.07 17.76
CA GLU A 53 0.64 -0.73 17.76
C GLU A 53 0.65 -0.12 16.34
N PHE A 54 1.04 -0.90 15.33
CA PHE A 54 0.96 -0.48 13.94
C PHE A 54 -0.47 -0.08 13.57
N ILE A 55 -1.47 -0.92 13.84
CA ILE A 55 -2.88 -0.64 13.53
C ILE A 55 -3.36 0.61 14.28
N GLN A 56 -3.00 0.77 15.55
CA GLN A 56 -3.36 1.97 16.29
C GLN A 56 -2.74 3.24 15.67
N GLY A 57 -1.49 3.15 15.22
CA GLY A 57 -0.82 4.22 14.47
C GLY A 57 -1.57 4.59 13.19
N THR A 58 -2.04 3.60 12.43
CA THR A 58 -2.82 3.83 11.19
C THR A 58 -4.17 4.51 11.49
N LYS A 59 -4.85 4.12 12.57
CA LYS A 59 -6.11 4.76 13.03
C LYS A 59 -5.88 6.22 13.41
N ASN A 60 -4.79 6.51 14.10
CA ASN A 60 -4.42 7.89 14.46
C ASN A 60 -4.09 8.73 13.22
N GLY A 61 -3.37 8.17 12.24
CA GLY A 61 -3.09 8.81 10.96
C GLY A 61 -4.36 9.15 10.17
N TYR A 62 -5.32 8.22 10.16
CA TYR A 62 -6.62 8.42 9.52
C TYR A 62 -7.44 9.49 10.24
N ALA A 63 -7.53 9.45 11.57
CA ALA A 63 -8.23 10.45 12.37
C ALA A 63 -7.63 11.85 12.20
N ALA A 64 -6.32 11.94 12.01
CA ALA A 64 -5.61 13.19 11.73
C ALA A 64 -5.69 13.63 10.24
N ASN A 65 -6.39 12.87 9.41
CA ASN A 65 -6.54 13.11 7.97
C ASN A 65 -5.19 13.18 7.22
N LYS A 66 -4.19 12.40 7.67
CA LYS A 66 -2.82 12.39 7.11
C LYS A 66 -2.53 11.16 6.25
N SER A 67 -3.20 10.06 6.54
CA SER A 67 -3.01 8.78 5.88
C SER A 67 -4.30 7.97 5.87
N MET A 68 -4.37 6.91 5.07
CA MET A 68 -5.48 5.96 5.07
C MET A 68 -4.92 4.57 4.79
N THR A 69 -4.92 3.71 5.78
CA THR A 69 -4.43 2.33 5.65
C THR A 69 -5.59 1.35 5.74
N THR A 70 -5.67 0.45 4.77
CA THR A 70 -6.76 -0.53 4.65
C THR A 70 -6.23 -1.96 4.70
N ALA A 71 -7.02 -2.85 5.28
CA ALA A 71 -6.90 -4.28 5.05
C ALA A 71 -7.37 -4.60 3.62
N ILE A 72 -6.63 -5.44 2.94
CA ILE A 72 -7.06 -6.07 1.68
C ILE A 72 -7.78 -7.35 2.05
N LEU A 73 -9.06 -7.46 1.66
CA LEU A 73 -9.84 -8.67 1.84
C LEU A 73 -9.98 -9.38 0.50
N PHE A 74 -9.61 -10.65 0.49
CA PHE A 74 -9.81 -11.55 -0.64
C PHE A 74 -10.65 -12.75 -0.18
N CYS A 75 -11.81 -12.95 -0.80
CA CYS A 75 -12.82 -13.95 -0.35
C CYS A 75 -13.18 -13.79 1.14
N GLY A 76 -13.23 -12.56 1.64
CA GLY A 76 -13.57 -12.25 3.03
C GLY A 76 -12.42 -12.32 4.03
N GLU A 77 -11.25 -12.84 3.64
CA GLU A 77 -10.07 -12.95 4.51
C GLU A 77 -9.08 -11.81 4.30
N VAL A 78 -8.46 -11.34 5.37
CA VAL A 78 -7.36 -10.36 5.28
C VAL A 78 -6.13 -11.04 4.71
N VAL A 79 -5.61 -10.49 3.60
CA VAL A 79 -4.49 -11.07 2.84
C VAL A 79 -3.28 -10.12 2.70
N GLY A 80 -3.42 -8.88 3.17
CA GLY A 80 -2.38 -7.87 3.12
C GLY A 80 -2.91 -6.50 3.49
N VAL A 81 -2.08 -5.49 3.25
CA VAL A 81 -2.36 -4.10 3.59
C VAL A 81 -2.04 -3.21 2.40
N ALA A 82 -2.89 -2.23 2.15
CA ALA A 82 -2.65 -1.18 1.18
C ALA A 82 -3.32 0.13 1.60
N GLY A 83 -2.85 1.25 1.08
CA GLY A 83 -3.48 2.53 1.37
C GLY A 83 -2.59 3.71 1.01
N PHE A 84 -2.96 4.87 1.51
CA PHE A 84 -2.15 6.08 1.38
C PHE A 84 -1.26 6.20 2.62
N ASN A 85 0.04 5.96 2.45
CA ASN A 85 1.04 6.18 3.50
C ASN A 85 1.06 7.65 3.95
N SER A 86 0.80 8.54 3.00
CA SER A 86 0.62 9.96 3.29
C SER A 86 -0.31 10.62 2.26
N ILE A 87 -1.04 11.64 2.72
CA ILE A 87 -1.86 12.51 1.89
C ILE A 87 -1.42 13.96 2.14
N ASN A 88 -0.89 14.59 1.11
CA ASN A 88 -0.57 16.01 1.13
C ASN A 88 -1.73 16.80 0.52
N TRP A 89 -2.59 17.34 1.38
CA TRP A 89 -3.79 18.07 0.97
C TRP A 89 -3.47 19.39 0.26
N SER A 90 -2.40 20.08 0.69
CA SER A 90 -1.99 21.35 0.08
C SER A 90 -1.54 21.15 -1.37
N ASN A 91 -0.79 20.09 -1.64
CA ASN A 91 -0.31 19.76 -2.98
C ASN A 91 -1.25 18.78 -3.72
N LYS A 92 -2.33 18.32 -3.06
CA LYS A 92 -3.28 17.34 -3.59
C LYS A 92 -2.60 16.08 -4.13
N THR A 93 -1.65 15.53 -3.35
CA THR A 93 -0.87 14.35 -3.73
C THR A 93 -1.06 13.24 -2.70
N GLY A 94 -1.30 12.01 -3.15
CA GLY A 94 -1.36 10.81 -2.32
C GLY A 94 -0.22 9.86 -2.66
N TYR A 95 0.43 9.29 -1.63
CA TYR A 95 1.46 8.28 -1.78
C TYR A 95 0.92 6.92 -1.36
N ILE A 96 0.74 6.00 -2.32
CA ILE A 96 0.25 4.64 -2.08
C ILE A 96 1.41 3.72 -1.70
N GLY A 97 1.20 2.98 -0.59
CA GLY A 97 2.02 1.87 -0.17
C GLY A 97 1.19 0.59 -0.02
N TYR A 98 1.84 -0.57 -0.16
CA TYR A 98 1.16 -1.86 -0.06
C TYR A 98 2.13 -3.02 0.19
N TRP A 99 1.60 -4.08 0.79
CA TRP A 99 2.21 -5.40 0.80
C TRP A 99 1.14 -6.50 0.84
N LEU A 100 1.51 -7.71 0.45
CA LEU A 100 0.62 -8.86 0.34
C LEU A 100 1.32 -10.09 0.91
N GLY A 101 0.59 -10.94 1.62
CA GLY A 101 1.08 -12.23 2.04
C GLY A 101 1.57 -13.06 0.84
N GLU A 102 2.64 -13.84 1.03
CA GLU A 102 3.32 -14.56 -0.04
C GLU A 102 2.38 -15.45 -0.86
N GLU A 103 1.50 -16.18 -0.20
CA GLU A 103 0.54 -17.11 -0.81
C GLU A 103 -0.52 -16.43 -1.71
N TYR A 104 -0.71 -15.11 -1.54
CA TYR A 104 -1.66 -14.30 -2.31
C TYR A 104 -1.03 -13.53 -3.47
N GLN A 105 0.30 -13.61 -3.62
CA GLN A 105 1.00 -12.96 -4.73
C GLN A 105 0.69 -13.63 -6.08
N ARG A 106 0.98 -12.92 -7.17
CA ARG A 106 0.81 -13.38 -8.57
C ARG A 106 -0.65 -13.66 -9.01
N LYS A 107 -1.63 -13.28 -8.19
CA LYS A 107 -3.07 -13.44 -8.51
C LYS A 107 -3.70 -12.15 -9.06
N GLY A 108 -2.91 -11.14 -9.37
CA GLY A 108 -3.39 -9.84 -9.86
C GLY A 108 -4.05 -8.96 -8.80
N ILE A 109 -4.15 -9.41 -7.55
CA ILE A 109 -4.80 -8.69 -6.45
C ILE A 109 -4.26 -7.28 -6.32
N MET A 110 -2.93 -7.13 -6.21
CA MET A 110 -2.34 -5.82 -5.94
C MET A 110 -2.53 -4.82 -7.08
N THR A 111 -2.57 -5.27 -8.32
CA THR A 111 -2.86 -4.39 -9.47
C THR A 111 -4.29 -3.85 -9.39
N LYS A 112 -5.27 -4.69 -9.04
CA LYS A 112 -6.67 -4.26 -8.83
C LYS A 112 -6.78 -3.31 -7.64
N VAL A 113 -6.11 -3.60 -6.53
CA VAL A 113 -6.07 -2.76 -5.32
C VAL A 113 -5.47 -1.39 -5.61
N ALA A 114 -4.30 -1.33 -6.25
CA ALA A 114 -3.65 -0.07 -6.59
C ALA A 114 -4.51 0.76 -7.56
N LYS A 115 -5.18 0.11 -8.54
CA LYS A 115 -6.16 0.77 -9.41
C LYS A 115 -7.30 1.37 -8.59
N ALA A 116 -7.91 0.59 -7.70
CA ALA A 116 -9.04 1.05 -6.88
C ALA A 116 -8.67 2.23 -5.96
N LEU A 117 -7.49 2.18 -5.34
CA LEU A 117 -6.99 3.30 -4.54
C LEU A 117 -6.74 4.56 -5.39
N THR A 118 -6.23 4.39 -6.61
CA THR A 118 -6.03 5.50 -7.55
C THR A 118 -7.37 6.12 -7.97
N ASP A 119 -8.35 5.27 -8.31
CA ASP A 119 -9.72 5.71 -8.61
C ASP A 119 -10.31 6.47 -7.42
N TYR A 120 -10.12 5.95 -6.20
CA TYR A 120 -10.60 6.58 -4.97
C TYR A 120 -9.94 7.95 -4.73
N ALA A 121 -8.62 8.05 -4.93
CA ALA A 121 -7.88 9.30 -4.79
C ALA A 121 -8.45 10.41 -5.68
N PHE A 122 -8.70 10.12 -6.93
CA PHE A 122 -9.20 11.12 -7.89
C PHE A 122 -10.70 11.38 -7.75
N LYS A 123 -11.49 10.32 -7.57
CA LYS A 123 -12.95 10.43 -7.54
C LYS A 123 -13.48 11.00 -6.22
N TYR A 124 -12.94 10.56 -5.09
CA TYR A 124 -13.47 10.90 -3.77
C TYR A 124 -12.62 11.89 -2.99
N LEU A 125 -11.29 11.69 -2.96
CA LEU A 125 -10.38 12.61 -2.26
C LEU A 125 -10.04 13.86 -3.08
N LYS A 126 -10.39 13.90 -4.37
CA LYS A 126 -10.13 15.04 -5.26
C LYS A 126 -8.65 15.41 -5.33
N LEU A 127 -7.78 14.43 -5.20
CA LEU A 127 -6.35 14.63 -5.38
C LEU A 127 -6.02 14.91 -6.86
N ASN A 128 -4.88 15.54 -7.09
CA ASN A 128 -4.37 15.83 -8.43
C ASN A 128 -3.35 14.81 -8.91
N LYS A 129 -2.63 14.18 -7.96
CA LYS A 129 -1.54 13.25 -8.28
C LYS A 129 -1.55 12.07 -7.31
N VAL A 130 -1.23 10.89 -7.82
CA VAL A 130 -0.96 9.71 -7.01
C VAL A 130 0.44 9.20 -7.33
N GLU A 131 1.21 8.90 -6.28
CA GLU A 131 2.55 8.34 -6.38
C GLU A 131 2.60 6.92 -5.83
N ILE A 132 3.44 6.08 -6.46
CA ILE A 132 3.88 4.79 -5.94
C ILE A 132 5.41 4.78 -6.02
N ARG A 133 6.06 4.40 -4.92
CA ARG A 133 7.52 4.25 -4.87
C ARG A 133 7.87 2.82 -4.54
N ALA A 134 8.90 2.30 -5.20
CA ALA A 134 9.38 0.95 -4.94
C ALA A 134 10.90 0.91 -5.05
N ALA A 135 11.53 0.06 -4.25
CA ALA A 135 12.96 -0.20 -4.35
C ALA A 135 13.33 -0.58 -5.80
N ALA A 136 14.43 -0.03 -6.31
CA ALA A 136 14.83 -0.19 -7.72
C ALA A 136 14.96 -1.66 -8.13
N GLY A 137 15.41 -2.53 -7.21
CA GLY A 137 15.51 -3.99 -7.39
C GLY A 137 14.17 -4.73 -7.33
N ASN A 138 13.13 -4.15 -6.72
CA ASN A 138 11.84 -4.81 -6.55
C ASN A 138 11.00 -4.75 -7.83
N LYS A 139 11.39 -5.55 -8.82
CA LYS A 139 10.71 -5.60 -10.13
C LYS A 139 9.23 -5.97 -10.02
N LYS A 140 8.86 -6.81 -9.04
CA LYS A 140 7.46 -7.21 -8.82
C LYS A 140 6.60 -6.00 -8.42
N SER A 141 7.05 -5.23 -7.41
CA SER A 141 6.33 -4.04 -6.97
C SER A 141 6.29 -2.96 -8.05
N ARG A 142 7.40 -2.74 -8.77
CA ARG A 142 7.49 -1.78 -9.87
C ARG A 142 6.56 -2.11 -11.04
N SER A 143 6.34 -3.40 -11.33
CA SER A 143 5.46 -3.81 -12.43
C SER A 143 3.99 -3.38 -12.23
N ILE A 144 3.57 -3.06 -11.01
CA ILE A 144 2.19 -2.66 -10.70
C ILE A 144 1.87 -1.28 -11.26
N PRO A 145 2.59 -0.20 -10.88
CA PRO A 145 2.36 1.12 -11.49
C PRO A 145 2.65 1.11 -12.99
N GLU A 146 3.64 0.36 -13.48
CA GLU A 146 3.93 0.25 -14.91
C GLU A 146 2.73 -0.31 -15.69
N LYS A 147 2.11 -1.40 -15.21
CA LYS A 147 0.89 -1.99 -15.82
C LYS A 147 -0.31 -1.04 -15.78
N LEU A 148 -0.41 -0.21 -14.76
CA LEU A 148 -1.47 0.78 -14.61
C LEU A 148 -1.18 2.06 -15.41
N GLY A 149 -0.03 2.11 -16.10
CA GLY A 149 0.34 3.24 -16.94
C GLY A 149 0.78 4.49 -16.17
N TYR A 150 1.27 4.32 -14.96
CA TYR A 150 1.98 5.40 -14.27
C TYR A 150 3.26 5.76 -15.01
N ILE A 151 3.64 7.01 -14.96
CA ILE A 151 4.87 7.51 -15.54
C ILE A 151 6.00 7.35 -14.53
N LYS A 152 7.13 6.82 -14.96
CA LYS A 152 8.36 6.84 -14.17
C LYS A 152 8.89 8.27 -14.12
N GLU A 153 8.85 8.91 -12.96
CA GLU A 153 9.27 10.31 -12.80
C GLU A 153 10.75 10.46 -12.45
N GLY A 154 11.34 9.43 -11.84
CA GLY A 154 12.75 9.48 -11.48
C GLY A 154 13.17 8.38 -10.50
N THR A 155 14.38 8.55 -9.98
CA THR A 155 14.95 7.66 -8.95
C THR A 155 15.52 8.52 -7.83
N ILE A 156 15.13 8.21 -6.60
CA ILE A 156 15.70 8.79 -5.39
C ILE A 156 16.81 7.84 -4.94
N ARG A 157 18.04 8.32 -4.95
CA ARG A 157 19.20 7.52 -4.54
C ARG A 157 19.22 7.36 -3.04
N GLN A 158 19.57 6.15 -2.55
CA GLN A 158 19.71 5.82 -1.12
C GLN A 158 18.48 6.27 -0.31
N ALA A 159 17.29 5.98 -0.85
CA ALA A 159 16.03 6.48 -0.31
C ALA A 159 15.61 5.76 0.98
N GLU A 160 16.07 4.55 1.21
CA GLU A 160 15.69 3.74 2.36
C GLU A 160 16.84 2.85 2.82
N TRP A 161 17.01 2.76 4.14
CA TRP A 161 17.92 1.80 4.77
C TRP A 161 17.21 0.46 5.00
N LEU A 162 17.73 -0.61 4.40
CA LEU A 162 17.25 -1.97 4.59
C LEU A 162 18.32 -2.77 5.33
N TYR A 163 18.16 -2.86 6.64
CA TYR A 163 18.96 -3.68 7.57
C TYR A 163 20.48 -3.41 7.55
N ASP A 164 21.14 -3.56 6.41
CA ASP A 164 22.61 -3.48 6.27
C ASP A 164 23.06 -2.66 5.03
N HIS A 165 22.12 -2.17 4.23
CA HIS A 165 22.43 -1.41 3.01
C HIS A 165 21.34 -0.37 2.67
N PHE A 166 21.70 0.62 1.84
CA PHE A 166 20.75 1.56 1.27
C PHE A 166 20.18 1.05 -0.06
N VAL A 167 18.93 1.34 -0.31
CA VAL A 167 18.27 1.09 -1.60
C VAL A 167 17.77 2.38 -2.23
N ASP A 168 17.84 2.43 -3.55
CA ASP A 168 17.24 3.50 -4.34
C ASP A 168 15.74 3.21 -4.52
N HIS A 169 14.92 4.26 -4.55
CA HIS A 169 13.50 4.14 -4.91
C HIS A 169 13.24 4.71 -6.29
N VAL A 170 12.55 3.94 -7.12
CA VAL A 170 11.95 4.45 -8.36
C VAL A 170 10.59 5.04 -8.03
N VAL A 171 10.38 6.28 -8.47
CA VAL A 171 9.13 7.03 -8.27
C VAL A 171 8.29 6.93 -9.53
N TYR A 172 7.06 6.52 -9.36
CA TYR A 172 6.03 6.49 -10.39
C TYR A 172 4.90 7.43 -10.00
N GLY A 173 4.46 8.26 -10.92
CA GLY A 173 3.35 9.19 -10.71
C GLY A 173 2.29 9.07 -11.79
N VAL A 174 1.06 9.43 -11.45
CA VAL A 174 -0.04 9.62 -12.40
C VAL A 174 -0.86 10.82 -12.00
N LEU A 175 -1.22 11.66 -12.97
CA LEU A 175 -2.07 12.82 -12.78
C LEU A 175 -3.54 12.46 -12.99
N ALA A 176 -4.44 13.21 -12.33
CA ALA A 176 -5.88 13.00 -12.44
C ALA A 176 -6.40 13.11 -13.89
N GLU A 177 -5.85 14.02 -14.68
CA GLU A 177 -6.19 14.19 -16.09
C GLU A 177 -5.71 13.04 -16.96
N GLU A 178 -4.52 12.48 -16.69
CA GLU A 178 -3.98 11.32 -17.38
C GLU A 178 -4.79 10.06 -17.09
N TRP A 179 -5.26 9.92 -15.84
CA TRP A 179 -6.04 8.77 -15.41
C TRP A 179 -7.42 8.71 -16.04
N LYS A 180 -8.10 9.86 -16.20
CA LYS A 180 -9.41 9.95 -16.87
C LYS A 180 -9.39 9.42 -18.30
N ASN A 181 -8.29 9.57 -18.99
CA ASN A 181 -8.15 9.16 -20.39
C ASN A 181 -7.85 7.65 -20.57
N LYS A 182 -7.76 6.90 -19.45
CA LYS A 182 -7.44 5.46 -19.43
C LYS A 182 -8.63 4.57 -19.04
N ILE A 183 -9.77 5.17 -18.68
CA ILE A 183 -11.01 4.48 -18.26
C ILE A 183 -11.97 4.34 -19.44
#